data_6cd8bd5834302530e83b93025e4e04b9
#
_entry.id   6cd8bd5834302530e83b93025e4e04b9
#
_cell.length_a   1.000
_cell.length_b   1.000
_cell.length_c   1.000
_cell.angle_alpha   90.00
_cell.angle_beta   90.00
_cell.angle_gamma   90.00
#
_symmetry.space_group_name_H-M   'P 1'
#
loop_
_entity.id
_entity.type
_entity.pdbx_description
1 polymer ?
#
loop_
_entity_poly.entity_id
_entity_poly.type
_entity_poly.pdbx_seq_one_letter_code
_entity_poly.pdbx_strand_id
1 'polypeptide(L)'
;EMRTLTGEASEELAVGDEIIAYVINPEGSEGSSILSIDRARGEQGWRILEKAMDNNESCKGVITGSNRGGTVVESEGVQGFIPLSQLVGPARELYVPGGEPPKEGFIGMEVEFKIIELNRRRNRAIFSERAALQAWKQIQKKRLVQELTEGEIRRGRVAGISNFGAFVDLGGADGLIHISELSWEPV
;
A
#
# COMPACT_ATOMS: atom_id res chain seq x y z
N GLU A 1 30.22 12.20 -18.47
CA GLU A 1 29.83 12.97 -17.27
C GLU A 1 28.69 12.25 -16.58
N MET A 2 28.99 11.54 -15.49
CA MET A 2 27.98 10.96 -14.60
C MET A 2 27.35 12.09 -13.80
N ARG A 3 26.13 12.50 -14.11
CA ARG A 3 25.33 13.36 -13.24
C ARG A 3 24.53 12.47 -12.28
N THR A 4 25.01 12.43 -11.06
CA THR A 4 24.28 11.91 -9.90
C THR A 4 23.16 12.89 -9.56
N LEU A 5 21.92 12.53 -9.82
CA LEU A 5 20.75 13.18 -9.28
C LEU A 5 20.08 12.25 -8.29
N THR A 6 20.09 12.68 -7.02
CA THR A 6 19.43 12.17 -5.82
C THR A 6 20.05 10.94 -5.16
N GLY A 7 20.53 11.18 -3.97
CA GLY A 7 20.96 10.49 -2.78
C GLY A 7 20.41 9.12 -2.46
N GLU A 8 20.67 8.11 -3.28
CA GLU A 8 20.72 6.72 -2.84
C GLU A 8 21.92 6.09 -3.48
N ALA A 9 22.59 5.19 -2.73
CA ALA A 9 23.84 4.59 -3.05
C ALA A 9 23.96 4.26 -4.55
N SER A 10 24.84 4.96 -5.25
CA SER A 10 25.26 4.57 -6.58
C SER A 10 25.82 3.15 -6.47
N GLU A 11 25.05 2.15 -6.90
CA GLU A 11 25.61 0.83 -7.16
C GLU A 11 26.75 1.07 -8.16
N GLU A 12 27.98 0.93 -7.68
CA GLU A 12 29.17 1.01 -8.54
C GLU A 12 29.07 -0.14 -9.55
N LEU A 13 28.81 0.21 -10.80
CA LEU A 13 28.77 -0.74 -11.88
C LEU A 13 30.17 -1.26 -12.16
N ALA A 14 30.35 -2.56 -12.07
CA ALA A 14 31.58 -3.24 -12.38
C ALA A 14 31.54 -3.87 -13.77
N VAL A 15 32.71 -4.01 -14.40
CA VAL A 15 32.82 -4.71 -15.67
C VAL A 15 32.47 -6.18 -15.50
N GLY A 16 31.39 -6.61 -16.19
CA GLY A 16 30.87 -7.98 -16.11
C GLY A 16 29.51 -8.08 -15.43
N ASP A 17 28.97 -6.97 -14.89
CA ASP A 17 27.63 -6.95 -14.31
C ASP A 17 26.54 -7.07 -15.39
N GLU A 18 25.53 -7.89 -15.12
CA GLU A 18 24.33 -7.95 -15.94
C GLU A 18 23.36 -6.84 -15.51
N ILE A 19 23.01 -5.96 -16.45
CA ILE A 19 22.11 -4.84 -16.18
C ILE A 19 20.92 -4.84 -17.14
N ILE A 20 19.79 -4.33 -16.67
CA ILE A 20 18.63 -4.03 -17.50
C ILE A 20 18.71 -2.55 -17.88
N ALA A 21 18.76 -2.27 -19.17
CA ALA A 21 18.86 -0.92 -19.68
C ALA A 21 17.77 -0.61 -20.71
N TYR A 22 17.22 0.61 -20.65
CA TYR A 22 16.28 1.13 -21.63
C TYR A 22 17.06 1.79 -22.79
N VAL A 23 16.75 1.42 -24.03
CA VAL A 23 17.37 1.99 -25.22
C VAL A 23 16.74 3.38 -25.49
N ILE A 24 17.50 4.44 -25.27
CA ILE A 24 17.07 5.81 -25.58
C ILE A 24 17.23 6.09 -27.08
N ASN A 25 18.39 5.78 -27.63
CA ASN A 25 18.68 5.93 -29.04
C ASN A 25 19.52 4.72 -29.53
N PRO A 26 19.04 3.94 -30.48
CA PRO A 26 19.80 2.82 -31.05
C PRO A 26 20.98 3.26 -31.90
N GLU A 27 20.90 4.45 -32.49
CA GLU A 27 21.97 5.03 -33.35
C GLU A 27 22.47 6.33 -32.67
N GLY A 28 23.36 6.21 -31.70
CA GLY A 28 24.05 7.34 -31.11
C GLY A 28 25.20 7.84 -32.01
N SER A 29 25.71 9.02 -31.69
CA SER A 29 26.93 9.55 -32.29
C SER A 29 28.07 8.55 -32.05
N GLU A 30 28.86 8.23 -33.09
CA GLU A 30 30.00 7.30 -33.07
C GLU A 30 29.63 5.80 -33.04
N GLY A 31 28.39 5.41 -33.46
CA GLY A 31 28.02 4.01 -33.59
C GLY A 31 27.72 3.28 -32.29
N SER A 32 27.62 4.01 -31.17
CA SER A 32 27.23 3.45 -29.85
C SER A 32 25.78 3.77 -29.53
N SER A 33 25.00 2.78 -29.04
CA SER A 33 23.65 2.99 -28.59
C SER A 33 23.62 3.72 -27.21
N ILE A 34 22.72 4.67 -27.05
CA ILE A 34 22.52 5.37 -25.77
C ILE A 34 21.49 4.63 -24.95
N LEU A 35 21.87 4.19 -23.75
CA LEU A 35 21.06 3.41 -22.81
C LEU A 35 20.85 4.19 -21.51
N SER A 36 19.76 3.86 -20.78
CA SER A 36 19.46 4.41 -19.46
C SER A 36 18.99 3.31 -18.51
N ILE A 37 19.64 3.17 -17.37
CA ILE A 37 19.25 2.25 -16.30
C ILE A 37 18.05 2.81 -15.54
N ASP A 38 18.04 4.10 -15.21
CA ASP A 38 16.96 4.75 -14.47
C ASP A 38 15.62 4.67 -15.24
N ARG A 39 15.65 4.85 -16.55
CA ARG A 39 14.47 4.66 -17.38
C ARG A 39 14.02 3.21 -17.44
N ALA A 40 14.93 2.26 -17.44
CA ALA A 40 14.60 0.85 -17.41
C ALA A 40 13.91 0.48 -16.09
N ARG A 41 14.44 0.94 -14.96
CA ARG A 41 13.84 0.75 -13.63
C ARG A 41 12.44 1.36 -13.56
N GLY A 42 12.26 2.60 -13.98
CA GLY A 42 10.96 3.25 -14.02
C GLY A 42 9.95 2.51 -14.91
N GLU A 43 10.34 2.09 -16.12
CA GLU A 43 9.53 1.31 -17.05
C GLU A 43 9.08 -0.02 -16.44
N GLN A 44 10.00 -0.71 -15.80
CA GLN A 44 9.72 -1.98 -15.12
C GLN A 44 8.78 -1.79 -13.94
N GLY A 45 9.01 -0.75 -13.13
CA GLY A 45 8.14 -0.39 -12.01
C GLY A 45 6.70 -0.11 -12.45
N TRP A 46 6.50 0.67 -13.51
CA TRP A 46 5.16 0.91 -14.06
C TRP A 46 4.46 -0.39 -14.46
N ARG A 47 5.17 -1.32 -15.12
CA ARG A 47 4.60 -2.62 -15.52
C ARG A 47 4.23 -3.49 -14.31
N ILE A 48 5.06 -3.47 -13.26
CA ILE A 48 4.79 -4.19 -12.02
C ILE A 48 3.52 -3.62 -11.36
N LEU A 49 3.42 -2.28 -11.26
CA LEU A 49 2.25 -1.62 -10.67
C LEU A 49 0.99 -1.82 -11.51
N GLU A 50 1.06 -1.75 -12.84
CA GLU A 50 -0.06 -2.06 -13.74
C GLU A 50 -0.58 -3.49 -13.51
N LYS A 51 0.32 -4.47 -13.46
CA LYS A 51 -0.03 -5.87 -13.18
C LYS A 51 -0.64 -6.07 -11.79
N ALA A 52 -0.10 -5.41 -10.78
CA ALA A 52 -0.65 -5.45 -9.41
C ALA A 52 -2.05 -4.82 -9.34
N MET A 53 -2.29 -3.73 -10.09
CA MET A 53 -3.60 -3.10 -10.21
C MET A 53 -4.61 -4.05 -10.89
N ASP A 54 -4.24 -4.69 -12.00
CA ASP A 54 -5.11 -5.63 -12.74
C ASP A 54 -5.46 -6.85 -11.87
N ASN A 55 -4.52 -7.35 -11.09
CA ASN A 55 -4.72 -8.47 -10.15
C ASN A 55 -5.39 -8.03 -8.83
N ASN A 56 -5.61 -6.73 -8.63
CA ASN A 56 -6.13 -6.18 -7.38
C ASN A 56 -5.28 -6.54 -6.14
N GLU A 57 -3.97 -6.64 -6.32
CA GLU A 57 -2.99 -6.95 -5.28
C GLU A 57 -2.59 -5.70 -4.49
N SER A 58 -2.16 -5.90 -3.24
CA SER A 58 -1.54 -4.84 -2.42
C SER A 58 -0.06 -4.74 -2.76
N CYS A 59 0.43 -3.50 -2.82
CA CYS A 59 1.84 -3.19 -3.00
C CYS A 59 2.41 -2.57 -1.72
N LYS A 60 3.73 -2.59 -1.60
CA LYS A 60 4.46 -1.89 -0.55
C LYS A 60 5.27 -0.75 -1.15
N GLY A 61 5.46 0.28 -0.38
CA GLY A 61 6.32 1.38 -0.75
C GLY A 61 6.80 2.16 0.46
N VAL A 62 7.71 3.08 0.23
CA VAL A 62 8.34 3.89 1.26
C VAL A 62 7.90 5.34 1.09
N ILE A 63 7.56 5.99 2.20
CA ILE A 63 7.20 7.40 2.21
C ILE A 63 8.47 8.23 1.98
N THR A 64 8.47 9.04 0.91
CA THR A 64 9.58 9.91 0.55
C THR A 64 9.29 11.38 0.82
N GLY A 65 8.02 11.75 1.02
CA GLY A 65 7.65 13.13 1.29
C GLY A 65 6.18 13.30 1.65
N SER A 66 5.81 14.55 1.94
CA SER A 66 4.43 14.91 2.27
C SER A 66 4.07 16.31 1.78
N ASN A 67 2.78 16.52 1.60
CA ASN A 67 2.20 17.84 1.35
C ASN A 67 0.85 17.98 2.09
N ARG A 68 0.19 19.12 1.95
CA ARG A 68 -1.11 19.36 2.61
C ARG A 68 -2.23 18.41 2.16
N GLY A 69 -2.11 17.82 0.98
CA GLY A 69 -3.11 16.92 0.41
C GLY A 69 -2.89 15.45 0.72
N GLY A 70 -1.69 15.07 1.18
CA GLY A 70 -1.33 13.68 1.44
C GLY A 70 0.17 13.42 1.41
N THR A 71 0.51 12.17 1.16
CA THR A 71 1.87 11.63 1.27
C THR A 71 2.37 11.16 -0.08
N VAL A 72 3.64 11.42 -0.37
CA VAL A 72 4.34 10.88 -1.54
C VAL A 72 5.00 9.57 -1.15
N VAL A 73 4.77 8.54 -1.92
CA VAL A 73 5.28 7.18 -1.68
C VAL A 73 6.02 6.72 -2.93
N GLU A 74 7.16 6.12 -2.73
CA GLU A 74 7.93 5.47 -3.79
C GLU A 74 7.75 3.96 -3.70
N SER A 75 7.43 3.35 -4.82
CA SER A 75 7.31 1.89 -4.97
C SER A 75 7.83 1.50 -6.34
N GLU A 76 8.73 0.52 -6.38
CA GLU A 76 9.35 0.00 -7.62
C GLU A 76 9.96 1.12 -8.50
N GLY A 77 10.54 2.16 -7.88
CA GLY A 77 11.10 3.31 -8.60
C GLY A 77 10.06 4.25 -9.23
N VAL A 78 8.78 4.07 -8.89
CA VAL A 78 7.68 4.95 -9.33
C VAL A 78 7.18 5.76 -8.13
N GLN A 79 7.12 7.08 -8.30
CA GLN A 79 6.52 7.95 -7.30
C GLN A 79 5.01 8.01 -7.47
N GLY A 80 4.30 7.70 -6.39
CA GLY A 80 2.86 7.81 -6.30
C GLY A 80 2.42 8.68 -5.14
N PHE A 81 1.13 8.97 -5.09
CA PHE A 81 0.53 9.84 -4.09
C PHE A 81 -0.61 9.13 -3.36
N ILE A 82 -0.58 9.17 -2.03
CA ILE A 82 -1.69 8.75 -1.18
C ILE A 82 -2.41 9.99 -0.67
N PRO A 83 -3.64 10.29 -1.13
CA PRO A 83 -4.43 11.39 -0.59
C PRO A 83 -4.71 11.19 0.90
N LEU A 84 -4.81 12.28 1.65
CA LEU A 84 -5.05 12.27 3.10
C LEU A 84 -6.32 11.48 3.49
N SER A 85 -7.34 11.49 2.63
CA SER A 85 -8.56 10.69 2.81
C SER A 85 -8.35 9.17 2.66
N GLN A 86 -7.27 8.77 2.02
CA GLN A 86 -6.90 7.38 1.75
C GLN A 86 -5.77 6.87 2.67
N LEU A 87 -5.22 7.74 3.49
CA LEU A 87 -4.20 7.45 4.49
C LEU A 87 -4.88 7.04 5.81
N VAL A 88 -4.46 5.94 6.44
CA VAL A 88 -5.14 5.37 7.63
C VAL A 88 -4.17 5.06 8.76
N GLY A 89 -2.94 4.66 8.46
CA GLY A 89 -1.95 4.20 9.43
C GLY A 89 -1.31 5.32 10.26
N PRO A 90 -0.20 5.03 10.94
CA PRO A 90 0.50 5.98 11.81
C PRO A 90 0.85 7.30 11.12
N ALA A 91 1.14 7.25 9.83
CA ALA A 91 1.41 8.46 9.05
C ALA A 91 0.20 9.42 9.00
N ARG A 92 -1.03 8.91 9.12
CA ARG A 92 -2.26 9.74 9.16
C ARG A 92 -2.36 10.53 10.46
N GLU A 93 -1.92 9.96 11.57
CA GLU A 93 -2.00 10.58 12.91
C GLU A 93 -1.08 11.80 13.03
N LEU A 94 -0.02 11.85 12.22
CA LEU A 94 0.90 12.97 12.19
C LEU A 94 0.35 14.22 11.45
N TYR A 95 -0.76 14.05 10.70
CA TYR A 95 -1.43 15.18 10.05
C TYR A 95 -2.41 15.87 10.99
N VAL A 96 -2.08 17.10 11.38
CA VAL A 96 -2.97 17.95 12.20
C VAL A 96 -3.94 18.69 11.28
N PRO A 97 -5.26 18.67 11.55
CA PRO A 97 -6.23 19.43 10.77
C PRO A 97 -5.90 20.92 10.75
N GLY A 98 -5.74 21.50 9.54
CA GLY A 98 -5.38 22.92 9.37
C GLY A 98 -3.93 23.26 9.66
N GLY A 99 -3.10 22.28 10.05
CA GLY A 99 -1.67 22.46 10.30
C GLY A 99 -0.80 22.36 9.06
N GLU A 100 0.50 22.58 9.23
CA GLU A 100 1.50 22.28 8.20
C GLU A 100 1.64 20.76 8.04
N PRO A 101 1.98 20.29 6.82
CA PRO A 101 2.27 18.88 6.61
C PRO A 101 3.48 18.49 7.46
N PRO A 102 3.48 17.28 8.05
CA PRO A 102 4.59 16.82 8.85
C PRO A 102 5.85 16.75 7.99
N LYS A 103 6.92 17.38 8.45
CA LYS A 103 8.21 17.46 7.73
C LYS A 103 9.15 16.32 8.07
N GLU A 104 8.97 15.72 9.23
CA GLU A 104 9.83 14.66 9.78
C GLU A 104 8.99 13.60 10.50
N GLY A 105 9.59 12.44 10.72
CA GLY A 105 9.01 11.37 11.55
C GLY A 105 8.28 10.25 10.81
N PHE A 106 7.98 10.40 9.51
CA PHE A 106 7.37 9.34 8.70
C PHE A 106 8.07 9.11 7.35
N ILE A 107 9.03 9.98 6.98
CA ILE A 107 9.89 9.71 5.81
C ILE A 107 10.70 8.45 6.10
N GLY A 108 10.68 7.50 5.17
CA GLY A 108 11.29 6.19 5.32
C GLY A 108 10.37 5.12 5.92
N MET A 109 9.13 5.45 6.34
CA MET A 109 8.16 4.44 6.77
C MET A 109 7.64 3.64 5.59
N GLU A 110 7.56 2.32 5.78
CA GLU A 110 6.86 1.45 4.83
C GLU A 110 5.35 1.59 5.00
N VAL A 111 4.65 1.65 3.87
CA VAL A 111 3.19 1.62 3.80
C VAL A 111 2.74 0.56 2.82
N GLU A 112 1.68 -0.15 3.18
CA GLU A 112 1.00 -1.08 2.28
C GLU A 112 -0.21 -0.39 1.68
N PHE A 113 -0.33 -0.44 0.37
CA PHE A 113 -1.40 0.26 -0.35
C PHE A 113 -1.93 -0.55 -1.52
N LYS A 114 -3.11 -0.18 -1.97
CA LYS A 114 -3.66 -0.57 -3.27
C LYS A 114 -3.61 0.59 -4.24
N ILE A 115 -3.53 0.25 -5.49
CA ILE A 115 -3.47 1.21 -6.58
C ILE A 115 -4.90 1.58 -6.96
N ILE A 116 -5.20 2.89 -6.98
CA ILE A 116 -6.51 3.41 -7.42
C ILE A 116 -6.45 3.86 -8.87
N GLU A 117 -5.39 4.59 -9.23
CA GLU A 117 -5.23 5.16 -10.56
C GLU A 117 -3.75 5.10 -10.97
N LEU A 118 -3.51 4.66 -12.21
CA LEU A 118 -2.21 4.75 -12.87
C LEU A 118 -2.35 5.52 -14.17
N ASN A 119 -1.61 6.60 -14.30
CA ASN A 119 -1.52 7.38 -15.52
C ASN A 119 -0.07 7.62 -15.91
N ARG A 120 0.48 6.69 -16.66
CA ARG A 120 1.87 6.71 -17.09
C ARG A 120 2.22 7.93 -17.96
N ARG A 121 1.28 8.39 -18.82
CA ARG A 121 1.52 9.55 -19.69
C ARG A 121 1.71 10.84 -18.90
N ARG A 122 1.05 10.95 -17.74
CA ARG A 122 1.13 12.09 -16.83
C ARG A 122 2.08 11.85 -15.66
N ASN A 123 2.76 10.71 -15.64
CA ASN A 123 3.60 10.26 -14.52
C ASN A 123 2.88 10.38 -13.17
N ARG A 124 1.61 9.93 -13.13
CA ARG A 124 0.74 10.04 -11.97
C ARG A 124 0.26 8.66 -11.54
N ALA A 125 0.55 8.32 -10.29
CA ALA A 125 0.02 7.14 -9.61
C ALA A 125 -0.69 7.58 -8.34
N ILE A 126 -1.90 7.09 -8.10
CA ILE A 126 -2.68 7.35 -6.88
C ILE A 126 -2.87 6.03 -6.16
N PHE A 127 -2.51 6.02 -4.89
CA PHE A 127 -2.52 4.86 -4.02
C PHE A 127 -3.51 5.05 -2.86
N SER A 128 -3.91 3.94 -2.21
CA SER A 128 -4.80 3.93 -1.06
C SER A 128 -4.37 2.90 -0.03
N GLU A 129 -3.95 3.36 1.12
CA GLU A 129 -3.70 2.54 2.29
C GLU A 129 -5.02 1.99 2.86
N ARG A 130 -6.08 2.80 2.84
CA ARG A 130 -7.42 2.38 3.27
C ARG A 130 -7.94 1.18 2.49
N ALA A 131 -7.76 1.16 1.17
CA ALA A 131 -8.21 0.05 0.33
C ALA A 131 -7.41 -1.24 0.61
N ALA A 132 -6.11 -1.14 0.88
CA ALA A 132 -5.29 -2.27 1.28
C ALA A 132 -5.76 -2.84 2.63
N LEU A 133 -5.96 -1.99 3.62
CA LEU A 133 -6.45 -2.40 4.94
C LEU A 133 -7.83 -3.05 4.88
N GLN A 134 -8.75 -2.51 4.07
CA GLN A 134 -10.07 -3.10 3.86
C GLN A 134 -9.99 -4.47 3.20
N ALA A 135 -9.15 -4.62 2.18
CA ALA A 135 -8.93 -5.89 1.52
C ALA A 135 -8.35 -6.93 2.47
N TRP A 136 -7.35 -6.55 3.25
CA TRP A 136 -6.75 -7.40 4.28
C TRP A 136 -7.80 -7.88 5.30
N LYS A 137 -8.62 -6.96 5.84
CA LYS A 137 -9.72 -7.29 6.76
C LYS A 137 -10.72 -8.27 6.13
N GLN A 138 -11.08 -8.08 4.86
CA GLN A 138 -11.98 -9.00 4.17
C GLN A 138 -11.38 -10.40 4.00
N ILE A 139 -10.09 -10.50 3.69
CA ILE A 139 -9.38 -11.77 3.58
C ILE A 139 -9.37 -12.48 4.94
N GLN A 140 -9.03 -11.78 6.01
CA GLN A 140 -9.03 -12.33 7.37
C GLN A 140 -10.42 -12.79 7.78
N LYS A 141 -11.45 -11.98 7.50
CA LYS A 141 -12.84 -12.35 7.77
C LYS A 141 -13.26 -13.62 7.02
N LYS A 142 -12.96 -13.70 5.72
CA LYS A 142 -13.26 -14.91 4.93
C LYS A 142 -12.54 -16.14 5.46
N ARG A 143 -11.25 -16.00 5.80
CA ARG A 143 -10.45 -17.08 6.35
C ARG A 143 -11.03 -17.59 7.66
N LEU A 144 -11.35 -16.68 8.58
CA LEU A 144 -11.93 -17.02 9.87
C LEU A 144 -13.29 -17.73 9.71
N VAL A 145 -14.17 -17.22 8.84
CA VAL A 145 -15.47 -17.84 8.56
C VAL A 145 -15.33 -19.25 7.99
N GLN A 146 -14.31 -19.51 7.16
CA GLN A 146 -14.01 -20.83 6.62
C GLN A 146 -13.44 -21.80 7.67
N GLU A 147 -12.77 -21.27 8.69
CA GLU A 147 -12.21 -22.05 9.80
C GLU A 147 -13.26 -22.38 10.88
N LEU A 148 -14.37 -21.62 10.93
CA LEU A 148 -15.45 -21.88 11.91
C LEU A 148 -16.23 -23.15 11.54
N THR A 149 -16.28 -24.05 12.49
CA THR A 149 -17.06 -25.29 12.37
C THR A 149 -18.24 -25.28 13.36
N GLU A 150 -19.37 -25.83 12.92
CA GLU A 150 -20.56 -25.95 13.76
C GLU A 150 -20.26 -26.83 15.01
N GLY A 151 -20.62 -26.32 16.19
CA GLY A 151 -20.34 -26.99 17.49
C GLY A 151 -19.00 -26.59 18.12
N GLU A 152 -18.21 -25.74 17.47
CA GLU A 152 -16.93 -25.29 18.02
C GLU A 152 -17.13 -24.23 19.11
N ILE A 153 -16.32 -24.30 20.19
CA ILE A 153 -16.31 -23.31 21.27
C ILE A 153 -15.13 -22.35 21.03
N ARG A 154 -15.44 -21.07 20.80
CA ARG A 154 -14.44 -20.01 20.66
C ARG A 154 -14.59 -18.90 21.68
N ARG A 155 -13.47 -18.24 21.99
CA ARG A 155 -13.46 -17.04 22.81
C ARG A 155 -13.58 -15.83 21.89
N GLY A 156 -14.42 -14.86 22.25
CA GLY A 156 -14.58 -13.58 21.58
C GLY A 156 -14.67 -12.43 22.57
N ARG A 157 -14.53 -11.21 22.09
CA ARG A 157 -14.69 -9.98 22.88
C ARG A 157 -15.99 -9.31 22.46
N VAL A 158 -16.85 -8.94 23.40
CA VAL A 158 -18.06 -8.16 23.11
C VAL A 158 -17.64 -6.79 22.57
N ALA A 159 -18.00 -6.53 21.32
CA ALA A 159 -17.71 -5.30 20.59
C ALA A 159 -18.84 -4.27 20.69
N GLY A 160 -20.09 -4.75 20.88
CA GLY A 160 -21.25 -3.89 21.02
C GLY A 160 -22.49 -4.68 21.44
N ILE A 161 -23.47 -3.96 22.00
CA ILE A 161 -24.77 -4.52 22.40
C ILE A 161 -25.87 -3.76 21.66
N SER A 162 -26.84 -4.49 21.12
CA SER A 162 -28.03 -3.95 20.45
C SER A 162 -29.29 -4.58 21.05
N ASN A 163 -30.47 -4.06 20.67
CA ASN A 163 -31.76 -4.56 21.15
C ASN A 163 -32.07 -6.01 20.76
N PHE A 164 -31.35 -6.58 19.79
CA PHE A 164 -31.54 -7.94 19.27
C PHE A 164 -30.39 -8.89 19.63
N GLY A 165 -29.34 -8.41 20.34
CA GLY A 165 -28.24 -9.27 20.76
C GLY A 165 -26.92 -8.54 20.97
N ALA A 166 -25.87 -9.32 21.22
CA ALA A 166 -24.52 -8.85 21.43
C ALA A 166 -23.63 -9.18 20.22
N PHE A 167 -22.90 -8.19 19.72
CA PHE A 167 -21.86 -8.40 18.72
C PHE A 167 -20.56 -8.79 19.42
N VAL A 168 -19.95 -9.85 18.95
CA VAL A 168 -18.73 -10.42 19.51
C VAL A 168 -17.66 -10.46 18.43
N ASP A 169 -16.55 -9.78 18.64
CA ASP A 169 -15.35 -9.87 17.80
C ASP A 169 -14.63 -11.19 18.10
N LEU A 170 -14.49 -11.99 17.06
CA LEU A 170 -13.81 -13.29 17.08
C LEU A 170 -12.36 -13.22 16.61
N GLY A 171 -11.81 -11.99 16.50
CA GLY A 171 -10.43 -11.76 16.03
C GLY A 171 -10.31 -11.62 14.51
N GLY A 172 -11.29 -10.92 13.89
CA GLY A 172 -11.30 -10.62 12.45
C GLY A 172 -12.65 -10.83 11.78
N ALA A 173 -13.63 -11.40 12.48
CA ALA A 173 -15.03 -11.43 12.09
C ALA A 173 -15.92 -11.16 13.31
N ASP A 174 -17.00 -10.43 13.08
CA ASP A 174 -18.01 -10.19 14.08
C ASP A 174 -19.04 -11.31 14.07
N GLY A 175 -19.25 -11.95 15.22
CA GLY A 175 -20.36 -12.86 15.49
C GLY A 175 -21.52 -12.12 16.17
N LEU A 176 -22.73 -12.61 16.03
CA LEU A 176 -23.90 -12.12 16.74
C LEU A 176 -24.40 -13.23 17.69
N ILE A 177 -24.47 -12.93 18.98
CA ILE A 177 -25.22 -13.73 19.92
C ILE A 177 -26.61 -13.11 20.03
N HIS A 178 -27.62 -13.82 19.49
CA HIS A 178 -29.00 -13.33 19.54
C HIS A 178 -29.47 -13.25 21.01
N ILE A 179 -30.42 -12.35 21.30
CA ILE A 179 -30.94 -12.16 22.68
C ILE A 179 -31.49 -13.44 23.29
N SER A 180 -32.06 -14.34 22.48
CA SER A 180 -32.55 -15.64 22.92
C SER A 180 -31.46 -16.60 23.39
N GLU A 181 -30.21 -16.35 23.00
CA GLU A 181 -29.05 -17.20 23.30
C GLU A 181 -28.13 -16.58 24.37
N LEU A 182 -28.47 -15.40 24.90
CA LEU A 182 -27.67 -14.70 25.90
C LEU A 182 -27.93 -15.20 27.32
N SER A 183 -29.16 -15.60 27.62
CA SER A 183 -29.57 -16.08 28.96
C SER A 183 -30.80 -16.98 28.85
N TRP A 184 -30.95 -17.89 29.81
CA TRP A 184 -32.15 -18.72 30.00
C TRP A 184 -33.32 -17.93 30.62
N GLU A 185 -33.04 -16.76 31.17
CA GLU A 185 -34.03 -15.79 31.69
C GLU A 185 -34.16 -14.60 30.74
N PRO A 186 -35.38 -14.05 30.54
CA PRO A 186 -35.57 -12.87 29.70
C PRO A 186 -34.79 -11.69 30.31
N VAL A 187 -33.94 -11.06 29.48
CA VAL A 187 -33.13 -9.89 29.80
C VAL A 187 -33.84 -8.62 29.36
#